data_0c6d1db2d7dd39a6cf8ba96d8d559d46
#
_entry.id   0c6d1db2d7dd39a6cf8ba96d8d559d46
#
_cell.length_a   1.000
_cell.length_b   1.000
_cell.length_c   1.000
_cell.angle_alpha   90.00
_cell.angle_beta   90.00
_cell.angle_gamma   90.00
#
_symmetry.space_group_name_H-M   'P 1'
#
loop_
_entity.id
_entity.type
_entity.pdbx_description
1 polymer ?
#
loop_
_entity_poly.entity_id
_entity_poly.type
_entity_poly.pdbx_seq_one_letter_code
_entity_poly.pdbx_strand_id
1 'polypeptide(L)'
;MLENKSNSATVSIPQSPTLGIVGCGNMGGQQAANFLAHGYSVCVYDINRESMAQLQSLGATTTQSCAELAACSEIIFTALPTPGDVITAVLEGEQNLTQGLRPGSIYVDISTNSPETVLRLHQAMKQQGIEMLDAPLNDCSIGAQSQQGMSLALLSSGSWETFERVESLLQLMADHVLYCGEISYGTRCKLIHNAVNAITVQAVSEGITLGLASGIELKTIWDALRLSSFGQNPGDIHGLPHYWFSRRCDDQSQHPAFTVKLLHKDLRLALNLADQCNTEVPHLSLTIKDYEEAEQRQWSDHAATKVRCLQEERSRVVAQASLPAMSSLTQHQNQPQSIPIKDSATNKGRFSLSHLLILVLVSNLFQFGLHWLFQHYF
;
A
#
# COMPACT_ATOMS: atom_id res chain seq x y z
N MET A 1 64.41 13.11 23.83
CA MET A 1 63.96 12.09 22.83
C MET A 1 62.65 11.49 23.32
N LEU A 2 61.56 11.97 22.81
CA LEU A 2 60.21 11.43 23.07
C LEU A 2 59.72 10.94 21.74
N GLU A 3 59.67 9.62 21.56
CA GLU A 3 59.11 8.96 20.38
C GLU A 3 57.59 9.09 20.38
N ASN A 4 57.09 9.77 19.37
CA ASN A 4 55.66 9.89 19.06
C ASN A 4 55.24 8.64 18.29
N LYS A 5 54.64 7.65 18.96
CA LYS A 5 53.92 6.54 18.31
C LYS A 5 52.52 6.99 17.98
N SER A 6 52.31 7.46 16.75
CA SER A 6 50.98 7.63 16.17
C SER A 6 50.42 6.26 15.83
N ASN A 7 49.58 5.74 16.70
CA ASN A 7 48.76 4.54 16.44
C ASN A 7 47.49 5.00 15.69
N SER A 8 47.53 5.05 14.36
CA SER A 8 46.34 5.21 13.54
C SER A 8 45.61 3.87 13.50
N ALA A 9 44.74 3.64 14.48
CA ALA A 9 43.72 2.62 14.35
C ALA A 9 42.79 3.02 13.20
N THR A 10 42.94 2.39 12.04
CA THR A 10 41.94 2.38 10.97
C THR A 10 40.69 1.76 11.55
N VAL A 11 39.73 2.60 11.91
CA VAL A 11 38.36 2.17 12.22
C VAL A 11 37.82 1.60 10.90
N SER A 12 37.76 0.25 10.81
CA SER A 12 37.06 -0.42 9.71
C SER A 12 35.60 0.00 9.77
N ILE A 13 35.15 0.75 8.78
CA ILE A 13 33.72 1.01 8.57
C ILE A 13 33.05 -0.36 8.50
N PRO A 14 31.96 -0.63 9.29
CA PRO A 14 31.24 -1.88 9.16
C PRO A 14 30.81 -2.01 7.71
N GLN A 15 31.15 -3.11 7.05
CA GLN A 15 30.79 -3.35 5.67
C GLN A 15 29.28 -3.47 5.61
N SER A 16 28.61 -2.60 4.86
CA SER A 16 27.14 -2.68 4.66
C SER A 16 26.81 -4.02 4.00
N PRO A 17 25.71 -4.70 4.39
CA PRO A 17 25.37 -6.00 3.81
C PRO A 17 25.10 -5.89 2.31
N THR A 18 25.47 -6.93 1.57
CA THR A 18 25.08 -7.05 0.16
C THR A 18 23.63 -7.47 0.09
N LEU A 19 22.81 -6.71 -0.66
CA LEU A 19 21.38 -6.94 -0.83
C LEU A 19 21.10 -7.67 -2.14
N GLY A 20 20.16 -8.61 -2.12
CA GLY A 20 19.68 -9.30 -3.30
C GLY A 20 18.22 -8.94 -3.59
N ILE A 21 17.86 -8.70 -4.85
CA ILE A 21 16.48 -8.46 -5.25
C ILE A 21 16.11 -9.38 -6.41
N VAL A 22 15.11 -10.24 -6.19
CA VAL A 22 14.49 -11.07 -7.21
C VAL A 22 13.15 -10.45 -7.63
N GLY A 23 13.03 -10.16 -8.92
CA GLY A 23 11.91 -9.41 -9.49
C GLY A 23 12.24 -7.92 -9.58
N CYS A 24 12.60 -7.48 -10.80
CA CYS A 24 13.03 -6.11 -11.10
C CYS A 24 11.94 -5.28 -11.82
N GLY A 25 10.68 -5.66 -11.60
CA GLY A 25 9.52 -4.89 -12.09
C GLY A 25 9.33 -3.56 -11.35
N ASN A 26 8.14 -2.97 -11.47
CA ASN A 26 7.83 -1.65 -10.91
C ASN A 26 8.24 -1.51 -9.43
N MET A 27 7.88 -2.46 -8.58
CA MET A 27 8.18 -2.37 -7.14
C MET A 27 9.62 -2.76 -6.84
N GLY A 28 10.06 -3.96 -7.24
CA GLY A 28 11.41 -4.43 -6.91
C GLY A 28 12.51 -3.61 -7.59
N GLY A 29 12.30 -3.17 -8.83
CA GLY A 29 13.23 -2.29 -9.53
C GLY A 29 13.39 -0.93 -8.85
N GLN A 30 12.29 -0.35 -8.36
CA GLN A 30 12.34 0.90 -7.60
C GLN A 30 13.11 0.73 -6.29
N GLN A 31 12.89 -0.39 -5.58
CA GLN A 31 13.62 -0.66 -4.34
C GLN A 31 15.11 -0.91 -4.58
N ALA A 32 15.48 -1.64 -5.65
CA ALA A 32 16.87 -1.81 -6.05
C ALA A 32 17.56 -0.47 -6.33
N ALA A 33 16.92 0.39 -7.11
CA ALA A 33 17.44 1.73 -7.41
C ALA A 33 17.59 2.59 -6.14
N ASN A 34 16.65 2.48 -5.21
CA ASN A 34 16.70 3.21 -3.94
C ASN A 34 17.87 2.74 -3.07
N PHE A 35 18.11 1.45 -2.93
CA PHE A 35 19.25 0.91 -2.20
C PHE A 35 20.59 1.32 -2.82
N LEU A 36 20.72 1.28 -4.16
CA LEU A 36 21.89 1.76 -4.88
C LEU A 36 22.16 3.24 -4.60
N ALA A 37 21.12 4.09 -4.62
CA ALA A 37 21.23 5.52 -4.31
C ALA A 37 21.70 5.78 -2.88
N HIS A 38 21.44 4.86 -1.94
CA HIS A 38 21.94 4.92 -0.56
C HIS A 38 23.29 4.21 -0.35
N GLY A 39 23.96 3.79 -1.44
CA GLY A 39 25.32 3.26 -1.39
C GLY A 39 25.43 1.78 -1.02
N TYR A 40 24.33 1.02 -1.04
CA TYR A 40 24.39 -0.43 -0.83
C TYR A 40 24.88 -1.16 -2.09
N SER A 41 25.59 -2.28 -1.89
CA SER A 41 25.86 -3.24 -2.96
C SER A 41 24.59 -4.05 -3.23
N VAL A 42 24.11 -4.06 -4.47
CA VAL A 42 22.84 -4.72 -4.83
C VAL A 42 23.08 -5.72 -5.95
N CYS A 43 22.73 -6.99 -5.72
CA CYS A 43 22.61 -8.04 -6.73
C CYS A 43 21.15 -8.12 -7.19
N VAL A 44 20.91 -8.28 -8.48
CA VAL A 44 19.57 -8.34 -9.05
C VAL A 44 19.39 -9.54 -9.98
N TYR A 45 18.19 -10.13 -9.94
CA TYR A 45 17.77 -11.16 -10.87
C TYR A 45 16.32 -10.97 -11.30
N ASP A 46 16.07 -11.07 -12.59
CA ASP A 46 14.74 -11.11 -13.20
C ASP A 46 14.80 -11.99 -14.46
N ILE A 47 13.67 -12.62 -14.78
CA ILE A 47 13.51 -13.33 -16.07
C ILE A 47 13.55 -12.36 -17.25
N ASN A 48 13.15 -11.10 -17.04
CA ASN A 48 13.24 -10.01 -18.00
C ASN A 48 14.62 -9.32 -17.90
N ARG A 49 15.48 -9.60 -18.89
CA ARG A 49 16.84 -9.04 -18.96
C ARG A 49 16.87 -7.51 -19.13
N GLU A 50 15.86 -6.94 -19.75
CA GLU A 50 15.76 -5.49 -19.95
C GLU A 50 15.62 -4.73 -18.61
N SER A 51 14.79 -5.26 -17.70
CA SER A 51 14.62 -4.70 -16.35
C SER A 51 15.94 -4.75 -15.56
N MET A 52 16.73 -5.81 -15.69
CA MET A 52 18.05 -5.90 -15.07
C MET A 52 19.07 -4.92 -15.69
N ALA A 53 19.06 -4.73 -17.01
CA ALA A 53 20.00 -3.84 -17.70
C ALA A 53 19.86 -2.37 -17.22
N GLN A 54 18.65 -1.92 -16.94
CA GLN A 54 18.41 -0.58 -16.37
C GLN A 54 19.09 -0.45 -14.98
N LEU A 55 18.91 -1.43 -14.11
CA LEU A 55 19.52 -1.44 -12.77
C LEU A 55 21.03 -1.59 -12.82
N GLN A 56 21.56 -2.36 -13.78
CA GLN A 56 22.99 -2.48 -14.01
C GLN A 56 23.61 -1.13 -14.38
N SER A 57 22.92 -0.31 -15.17
CA SER A 57 23.40 1.04 -15.49
C SER A 57 23.46 1.97 -14.27
N LEU A 58 22.70 1.67 -13.21
CA LEU A 58 22.73 2.35 -11.92
C LEU A 58 23.76 1.76 -10.94
N GLY A 59 24.47 0.69 -11.31
CA GLY A 59 25.51 0.06 -10.50
C GLY A 59 25.14 -1.28 -9.85
N ALA A 60 23.97 -1.86 -10.17
CA ALA A 60 23.62 -3.19 -9.68
C ALA A 60 24.47 -4.28 -10.34
N THR A 61 24.75 -5.35 -9.60
CA THR A 61 25.34 -6.58 -10.14
C THR A 61 24.22 -7.50 -10.61
N THR A 62 24.21 -7.83 -11.91
CA THR A 62 23.22 -8.79 -12.46
C THR A 62 23.69 -10.22 -12.26
N THR A 63 22.78 -11.13 -11.92
CA THR A 63 23.03 -12.57 -11.77
C THR A 63 22.26 -13.38 -12.81
N GLN A 64 22.65 -14.64 -12.99
CA GLN A 64 22.05 -15.53 -14.00
C GLN A 64 20.92 -16.40 -13.43
N SER A 65 20.80 -16.45 -12.09
CA SER A 65 19.80 -17.25 -11.39
C SER A 65 19.50 -16.74 -9.99
N CYS A 66 18.39 -17.20 -9.39
CA CYS A 66 18.07 -16.96 -8.01
C CYS A 66 19.14 -17.56 -7.07
N ALA A 67 19.68 -18.73 -7.38
CA ALA A 67 20.75 -19.36 -6.58
C ALA A 67 22.03 -18.53 -6.56
N GLU A 68 22.45 -18.01 -7.71
CA GLU A 68 23.62 -17.14 -7.82
C GLU A 68 23.41 -15.84 -7.01
N LEU A 69 22.23 -15.22 -7.12
CA LEU A 69 21.87 -14.05 -6.36
C LEU A 69 21.93 -14.32 -4.85
N ALA A 70 21.37 -15.44 -4.39
CA ALA A 70 21.38 -15.82 -2.98
C ALA A 70 22.81 -16.06 -2.46
N ALA A 71 23.68 -16.66 -3.30
CA ALA A 71 25.08 -16.91 -2.92
C ALA A 71 25.91 -15.65 -2.73
N CYS A 72 25.57 -14.54 -3.39
CA CYS A 72 26.27 -13.26 -3.29
C CYS A 72 25.60 -12.23 -2.36
N SER A 73 24.47 -12.57 -1.72
CA SER A 73 23.69 -11.65 -0.92
C SER A 73 23.50 -12.13 0.51
N GLU A 74 23.45 -11.21 1.46
CA GLU A 74 23.21 -11.49 2.88
C GLU A 74 21.73 -11.30 3.25
N ILE A 75 21.08 -10.32 2.63
CA ILE A 75 19.66 -10.03 2.81
C ILE A 75 19.00 -10.03 1.43
N ILE A 76 17.98 -10.87 1.24
CA ILE A 76 17.35 -11.10 -0.05
C ILE A 76 15.89 -10.69 0.01
N PHE A 77 15.45 -9.92 -0.99
CA PHE A 77 14.08 -9.49 -1.18
C PHE A 77 13.48 -10.16 -2.42
N THR A 78 12.21 -10.58 -2.35
CA THR A 78 11.43 -10.99 -3.51
C THR A 78 10.28 -10.02 -3.76
N ALA A 79 10.09 -9.62 -5.03
CA ALA A 79 9.03 -8.71 -5.49
C ALA A 79 8.37 -9.29 -6.72
N LEU A 80 7.58 -10.35 -6.55
CA LEU A 80 7.05 -11.18 -7.63
C LEU A 80 5.52 -11.10 -7.73
N PRO A 81 4.94 -11.30 -8.93
CA PRO A 81 3.53 -11.00 -9.18
C PRO A 81 2.55 -12.00 -8.56
N THR A 82 2.93 -13.27 -8.43
CA THR A 82 2.02 -14.32 -7.93
C THR A 82 2.67 -15.22 -6.88
N PRO A 83 1.87 -15.87 -6.02
CA PRO A 83 2.38 -16.90 -5.09
C PRO A 83 3.13 -18.03 -5.79
N GLY A 84 2.70 -18.43 -7.00
CA GLY A 84 3.38 -19.46 -7.80
C GLY A 84 4.77 -19.03 -8.25
N ASP A 85 4.92 -17.76 -8.67
CA ASP A 85 6.23 -17.22 -9.06
C ASP A 85 7.17 -17.18 -7.86
N VAL A 86 6.67 -16.80 -6.67
CA VAL A 86 7.47 -16.81 -5.43
C VAL A 86 7.92 -18.23 -5.08
N ILE A 87 7.01 -19.20 -5.10
CA ILE A 87 7.35 -20.62 -4.82
C ILE A 87 8.40 -21.12 -5.84
N THR A 88 8.25 -20.81 -7.11
CA THR A 88 9.21 -21.21 -8.15
C THR A 88 10.58 -20.58 -7.90
N ALA A 89 10.63 -19.27 -7.66
CA ALA A 89 11.89 -18.55 -7.45
C ALA A 89 12.60 -18.98 -6.16
N VAL A 90 11.84 -19.30 -5.12
CA VAL A 90 12.40 -19.56 -3.79
C VAL A 90 12.65 -21.04 -3.51
N LEU A 91 11.73 -21.95 -3.88
CA LEU A 91 11.76 -23.37 -3.47
C LEU A 91 11.89 -24.38 -4.61
N GLU A 92 11.21 -24.18 -5.75
CA GLU A 92 10.95 -25.27 -6.71
C GLU A 92 11.69 -25.15 -8.05
N GLY A 93 12.12 -23.97 -8.46
CA GLY A 93 12.86 -23.78 -9.73
C GLY A 93 14.21 -24.50 -9.70
N GLU A 94 14.75 -24.83 -10.89
CA GLU A 94 16.02 -25.54 -11.01
C GLU A 94 17.21 -24.84 -10.34
N GLN A 95 17.19 -23.52 -10.28
CA GLN A 95 18.21 -22.68 -9.63
C GLN A 95 17.51 -21.67 -8.68
N ASN A 96 16.73 -22.20 -7.75
CA ASN A 96 15.97 -21.44 -6.78
C ASN A 96 16.84 -20.84 -5.66
N LEU A 97 16.30 -19.91 -4.89
CA LEU A 97 17.02 -19.21 -3.81
C LEU A 97 17.60 -20.16 -2.77
N THR A 98 16.87 -21.21 -2.38
CA THR A 98 17.30 -22.12 -1.30
C THR A 98 18.61 -22.84 -1.63
N GLN A 99 19.01 -22.95 -2.89
CA GLN A 99 20.26 -23.58 -3.30
C GLN A 99 21.49 -22.67 -3.09
N GLY A 100 21.29 -21.35 -2.98
CA GLY A 100 22.37 -20.39 -2.77
C GLY A 100 22.37 -19.76 -1.39
N LEU A 101 21.26 -19.82 -0.64
CA LEU A 101 21.14 -19.25 0.69
C LEU A 101 22.10 -19.92 1.69
N ARG A 102 22.59 -19.15 2.64
CA ARG A 102 23.50 -19.63 3.70
C ARG A 102 22.87 -19.41 5.07
N PRO A 103 23.15 -20.26 6.06
CA PRO A 103 22.74 -20.03 7.43
C PRO A 103 23.14 -18.62 7.90
N GLY A 104 22.18 -17.88 8.47
CA GLY A 104 22.34 -16.50 8.90
C GLY A 104 21.96 -15.45 7.84
N SER A 105 21.67 -15.83 6.59
CA SER A 105 20.99 -14.94 5.62
C SER A 105 19.59 -14.60 6.12
N ILE A 106 19.08 -13.44 5.68
CA ILE A 106 17.70 -13.02 5.93
C ILE A 106 16.95 -12.98 4.59
N TYR A 107 15.78 -13.60 4.55
CA TYR A 107 14.87 -13.54 3.42
C TYR A 107 13.66 -12.68 3.76
N VAL A 108 13.35 -11.69 2.93
CA VAL A 108 12.21 -10.79 3.08
C VAL A 108 11.34 -10.85 1.84
N ASP A 109 10.11 -11.31 1.98
CA ASP A 109 9.16 -11.34 0.88
C ASP A 109 8.28 -10.10 0.89
N ILE A 110 8.43 -9.23 -0.11
CA ILE A 110 7.61 -8.03 -0.29
C ILE A 110 6.48 -8.23 -1.30
N SER A 111 6.29 -9.46 -1.79
CA SER A 111 5.22 -9.83 -2.71
C SER A 111 3.87 -9.93 -1.99
N THR A 112 2.77 -9.76 -2.71
CA THR A 112 1.44 -10.09 -2.18
C THR A 112 1.15 -11.57 -2.38
N ASN A 113 1.20 -12.32 -1.29
CA ASN A 113 1.05 -13.77 -1.25
C ASN A 113 -0.24 -14.24 -0.57
N SER A 114 -0.43 -15.57 -0.53
CA SER A 114 -1.38 -16.18 0.41
C SER A 114 -0.69 -16.49 1.74
N PRO A 115 -1.43 -16.49 2.87
CA PRO A 115 -0.88 -16.89 4.17
C PRO A 115 -0.22 -18.28 4.14
N GLU A 116 -0.80 -19.23 3.39
CA GLU A 116 -0.26 -20.59 3.24
C GLU A 116 1.09 -20.58 2.55
N THR A 117 1.23 -19.77 1.48
CA THR A 117 2.51 -19.62 0.77
C THR A 117 3.57 -19.08 1.72
N VAL A 118 3.25 -18.03 2.48
CA VAL A 118 4.18 -17.43 3.45
C VAL A 118 4.59 -18.45 4.52
N LEU A 119 3.64 -19.20 5.08
CA LEU A 119 3.94 -20.22 6.09
C LEU A 119 4.79 -21.36 5.52
N ARG A 120 4.54 -21.79 4.28
CA ARG A 120 5.34 -22.79 3.59
C ARG A 120 6.78 -22.32 3.38
N LEU A 121 6.95 -21.07 2.91
CA LEU A 121 8.27 -20.46 2.74
C LEU A 121 9.00 -20.38 4.09
N HIS A 122 8.33 -19.87 5.11
CA HIS A 122 8.90 -19.77 6.45
C HIS A 122 9.40 -21.10 7.00
N GLN A 123 8.60 -22.17 6.83
CA GLN A 123 8.99 -23.51 7.27
C GLN A 123 10.24 -24.00 6.53
N ALA A 124 10.33 -23.79 5.22
CA ALA A 124 11.47 -24.19 4.42
C ALA A 124 12.73 -23.38 4.81
N MET A 125 12.61 -22.05 5.02
CA MET A 125 13.70 -21.21 5.48
C MET A 125 14.23 -21.64 6.85
N LYS A 126 13.33 -21.89 7.79
CA LYS A 126 13.67 -22.35 9.14
C LYS A 126 14.46 -23.67 9.15
N GLN A 127 14.13 -24.61 8.25
CA GLN A 127 14.85 -25.88 8.12
C GLN A 127 16.31 -25.70 7.68
N GLN A 128 16.63 -24.58 7.02
CA GLN A 128 17.98 -24.26 6.55
C GLN A 128 18.69 -23.23 7.45
N GLY A 129 18.08 -22.83 8.56
CA GLY A 129 18.65 -21.82 9.46
C GLY A 129 18.63 -20.40 8.88
N ILE A 130 17.67 -20.12 7.97
CA ILE A 130 17.42 -18.83 7.35
C ILE A 130 16.30 -18.13 8.10
N GLU A 131 16.49 -16.86 8.44
CA GLU A 131 15.46 -16.02 9.03
C GLU A 131 14.58 -15.44 7.93
N MET A 132 13.27 -15.30 8.20
CA MET A 132 12.32 -14.82 7.22
C MET A 132 11.35 -13.81 7.81
N LEU A 133 11.07 -12.75 7.02
CA LEU A 133 9.94 -11.84 7.20
C LEU A 133 9.05 -11.85 5.96
N ASP A 134 7.74 -11.68 6.14
CA ASP A 134 6.86 -11.20 5.09
C ASP A 134 6.59 -9.72 5.32
N ALA A 135 6.71 -8.93 4.28
CA ALA A 135 6.66 -7.47 4.37
C ALA A 135 6.04 -6.85 3.10
N PRO A 136 4.79 -7.22 2.75
CA PRO A 136 4.17 -6.69 1.55
C PRO A 136 4.03 -5.17 1.58
N LEU A 137 4.28 -4.56 0.43
CA LEU A 137 4.14 -3.12 0.20
C LEU A 137 2.67 -2.73 -0.02
N ASN A 138 2.32 -1.60 0.54
CA ASN A 138 1.01 -0.97 0.44
C ASN A 138 1.17 0.47 -0.06
N ASP A 139 0.29 0.91 -0.96
CA ASP A 139 0.14 2.33 -1.21
C ASP A 139 -0.50 3.00 0.01
N CYS A 140 0.04 4.12 0.42
CA CYS A 140 -0.39 4.88 1.58
C CYS A 140 -0.71 6.31 1.17
N SER A 141 -1.93 6.76 1.49
CA SER A 141 -2.33 8.14 1.22
C SER A 141 -1.98 9.10 2.36
N ILE A 142 -1.48 8.59 3.48
CA ILE A 142 -1.08 9.40 4.63
C ILE A 142 0.27 10.04 4.29
N GLY A 143 0.25 11.32 3.98
CA GLY A 143 1.45 12.08 3.70
C GLY A 143 1.73 12.39 2.22
N ALA A 144 0.71 12.40 1.37
CA ALA A 144 0.80 12.75 -0.07
C ALA A 144 1.47 14.12 -0.41
N GLN A 145 2.35 14.59 0.45
CA GLN A 145 3.29 15.68 0.20
C GLN A 145 4.69 15.19 -0.16
N SER A 146 4.90 13.89 -0.39
CA SER A 146 6.17 13.44 -0.93
C SER A 146 6.33 14.02 -2.33
N GLN A 147 7.43 14.71 -2.57
CA GLN A 147 7.75 15.35 -3.86
C GLN A 147 7.88 14.35 -5.02
N GLN A 148 7.61 13.05 -4.80
CA GLN A 148 7.79 11.94 -5.74
C GLN A 148 6.53 11.09 -5.99
N GLY A 149 5.35 11.48 -5.52
CA GLY A 149 4.06 10.97 -6.03
C GLY A 149 3.28 10.00 -5.14
N MET A 150 3.76 8.85 -4.71
CA MET A 150 3.00 7.91 -3.86
C MET A 150 3.76 7.62 -2.57
N SER A 151 3.09 7.77 -1.44
CA SER A 151 3.60 7.29 -0.15
C SER A 151 3.38 5.78 -0.05
N LEU A 152 4.37 5.06 0.46
CA LEU A 152 4.33 3.62 0.64
C LEU A 152 4.36 3.24 2.12
N ALA A 153 3.65 2.17 2.46
CA ALA A 153 3.73 1.52 3.74
C ALA A 153 4.17 0.06 3.59
N LEU A 154 5.01 -0.41 4.49
CA LEU A 154 5.43 -1.80 4.62
C LEU A 154 4.72 -2.44 5.81
N LEU A 155 4.10 -3.60 5.59
CA LEU A 155 3.40 -4.36 6.61
C LEU A 155 4.24 -5.60 6.96
N SER A 156 5.22 -5.43 7.85
CA SER A 156 6.20 -6.48 8.16
C SER A 156 5.73 -7.42 9.25
N SER A 157 5.97 -8.72 9.10
CA SER A 157 5.70 -9.72 10.13
C SER A 157 6.72 -10.85 10.13
N GLY A 158 6.87 -11.50 11.30
CA GLY A 158 7.87 -12.53 11.58
C GLY A 158 8.50 -12.35 12.96
N SER A 159 9.74 -12.82 13.18
CA SER A 159 10.38 -12.62 14.47
C SER A 159 10.76 -11.15 14.69
N TRP A 160 10.56 -10.66 15.91
CA TRP A 160 10.93 -9.28 16.27
C TRP A 160 12.43 -9.04 16.12
N GLU A 161 13.26 -9.99 16.51
CA GLU A 161 14.71 -9.89 16.39
C GLU A 161 15.17 -9.75 14.93
N THR A 162 14.54 -10.49 14.01
CA THR A 162 14.81 -10.35 12.57
C THR A 162 14.36 -9.01 12.05
N PHE A 163 13.18 -8.54 12.50
CA PHE A 163 12.66 -7.23 12.13
C PHE A 163 13.62 -6.10 12.55
N GLU A 164 14.06 -6.07 13.82
CA GLU A 164 15.00 -5.06 14.31
C GLU A 164 16.31 -5.00 13.48
N ARG A 165 16.79 -6.14 13.02
CA ARG A 165 18.03 -6.22 12.22
C ARG A 165 17.90 -5.60 10.83
N VAL A 166 16.72 -5.57 10.25
CA VAL A 166 16.46 -5.06 8.90
C VAL A 166 15.60 -3.79 8.88
N GLU A 167 15.11 -3.31 10.02
CA GLU A 167 14.20 -2.17 10.12
C GLU A 167 14.73 -0.95 9.36
N SER A 168 16.01 -0.62 9.47
CA SER A 168 16.62 0.50 8.76
C SER A 168 16.57 0.34 7.23
N LEU A 169 16.64 -0.89 6.71
CA LEU A 169 16.47 -1.16 5.28
C LEU A 169 15.00 -1.03 4.87
N LEU A 170 14.07 -1.52 5.70
CA LEU A 170 12.64 -1.38 5.45
C LEU A 170 12.20 0.08 5.44
N GLN A 171 12.79 0.92 6.31
CA GLN A 171 12.56 2.37 6.35
C GLN A 171 13.09 3.11 5.11
N LEU A 172 14.06 2.55 4.39
CA LEU A 172 14.46 3.08 3.08
C LEU A 172 13.45 2.73 1.97
N MET A 173 12.70 1.65 2.14
CA MET A 173 11.78 1.14 1.12
C MET A 173 10.40 1.82 1.16
N ALA A 174 10.00 2.36 2.30
CA ALA A 174 8.67 2.90 2.53
C ALA A 174 8.68 4.04 3.54
N ASP A 175 7.75 4.99 3.39
CA ASP A 175 7.58 6.13 4.32
C ASP A 175 7.08 5.68 5.70
N HIS A 176 6.39 4.54 5.74
CA HIS A 176 5.86 3.95 6.97
C HIS A 176 6.18 2.45 7.02
N VAL A 177 6.66 1.99 8.16
CA VAL A 177 6.90 0.57 8.43
C VAL A 177 6.09 0.17 9.65
N LEU A 178 5.17 -0.78 9.47
CA LEU A 178 4.35 -1.32 10.54
C LEU A 178 4.77 -2.77 10.82
N TYR A 179 5.18 -3.06 12.05
CA TYR A 179 5.34 -4.44 12.51
C TYR A 179 3.99 -5.02 12.90
N CYS A 180 3.57 -6.08 12.21
CA CYS A 180 2.24 -6.69 12.33
C CYS A 180 2.20 -7.90 13.30
N GLY A 181 3.36 -8.38 13.77
CA GLY A 181 3.43 -9.51 14.69
C GLY A 181 3.94 -10.80 14.04
N GLU A 182 3.26 -11.92 14.28
CA GLU A 182 3.68 -13.24 13.81
C GLU A 182 3.72 -13.37 12.29
N ILE A 183 4.57 -14.26 11.81
CA ILE A 183 4.73 -14.54 10.37
C ILE A 183 3.37 -14.71 9.67
N SER A 184 3.20 -14.16 8.49
CA SER A 184 1.99 -14.06 7.68
C SER A 184 0.97 -12.97 8.10
N TYR A 185 1.15 -12.29 9.23
CA TYR A 185 0.22 -11.22 9.62
C TYR A 185 0.34 -9.99 8.71
N GLY A 186 1.54 -9.67 8.23
CA GLY A 186 1.74 -8.62 7.22
C GLY A 186 0.94 -8.90 5.94
N THR A 187 1.07 -10.12 5.42
CA THR A 187 0.30 -10.60 4.27
C THR A 187 -1.21 -10.54 4.51
N ARG A 188 -1.69 -11.00 5.68
CA ARG A 188 -3.13 -10.92 6.04
C ARG A 188 -3.63 -9.48 6.07
N CYS A 189 -2.88 -8.58 6.69
CA CYS A 189 -3.21 -7.15 6.71
C CYS A 189 -3.26 -6.56 5.29
N LYS A 190 -2.33 -6.93 4.40
CA LYS A 190 -2.34 -6.51 2.99
C LYS A 190 -3.58 -6.98 2.25
N LEU A 191 -3.99 -8.25 2.42
CA LEU A 191 -5.19 -8.79 1.79
C LEU A 191 -6.47 -8.10 2.29
N ILE A 192 -6.55 -7.85 3.60
CA ILE A 192 -7.66 -7.09 4.22
C ILE A 192 -7.72 -5.67 3.64
N HIS A 193 -6.56 -4.98 3.57
CA HIS A 193 -6.50 -3.65 2.98
C HIS A 193 -7.00 -3.64 1.53
N ASN A 194 -6.52 -4.56 0.69
CA ASN A 194 -6.93 -4.61 -0.71
C ASN A 194 -8.42 -4.90 -0.88
N ALA A 195 -8.98 -5.76 -0.02
CA ALA A 195 -10.42 -6.03 0.00
C ALA A 195 -11.23 -4.77 0.37
N VAL A 196 -10.87 -4.10 1.46
CA VAL A 196 -11.54 -2.85 1.90
C VAL A 196 -11.43 -1.78 0.81
N ASN A 197 -10.25 -1.60 0.23
CA ASN A 197 -10.03 -0.62 -0.83
C ASN A 197 -10.92 -0.89 -2.05
N ALA A 198 -10.98 -2.13 -2.54
CA ALA A 198 -11.81 -2.49 -3.69
C ALA A 198 -13.31 -2.26 -3.42
N ILE A 199 -13.81 -2.66 -2.25
CA ILE A 199 -15.20 -2.44 -1.85
C ILE A 199 -15.51 -0.94 -1.77
N THR A 200 -14.62 -0.15 -1.19
CA THR A 200 -14.77 1.31 -1.06
C THR A 200 -14.84 1.98 -2.43
N VAL A 201 -14.00 1.56 -3.38
CA VAL A 201 -14.03 2.07 -4.76
C VAL A 201 -15.39 1.80 -5.42
N GLN A 202 -15.92 0.60 -5.26
CA GLN A 202 -17.22 0.25 -5.81
C GLN A 202 -18.35 1.07 -5.16
N ALA A 203 -18.34 1.21 -3.84
CA ALA A 203 -19.32 2.01 -3.12
C ALA A 203 -19.33 3.48 -3.56
N VAL A 204 -18.14 4.09 -3.71
CA VAL A 204 -18.01 5.47 -4.20
C VAL A 204 -18.43 5.57 -5.66
N SER A 205 -18.12 4.57 -6.49
CA SER A 205 -18.54 4.54 -7.90
C SER A 205 -20.08 4.50 -8.03
N GLU A 206 -20.74 3.69 -7.22
CA GLU A 206 -22.21 3.65 -7.18
C GLU A 206 -22.80 4.99 -6.73
N GLY A 207 -22.25 5.60 -5.66
CA GLY A 207 -22.70 6.89 -5.15
C GLY A 207 -22.55 8.02 -6.17
N ILE A 208 -21.41 8.09 -6.86
CA ILE A 208 -21.17 9.08 -7.92
C ILE A 208 -22.15 8.86 -9.08
N THR A 209 -22.31 7.61 -9.53
CA THR A 209 -23.21 7.27 -10.64
C THR A 209 -24.68 7.65 -10.32
N LEU A 210 -25.12 7.36 -9.09
CA LEU A 210 -26.45 7.75 -8.61
C LEU A 210 -26.62 9.28 -8.61
N GLY A 211 -25.62 10.01 -8.14
CA GLY A 211 -25.64 11.48 -8.14
C GLY A 211 -25.74 12.05 -9.55
N LEU A 212 -24.93 11.54 -10.49
CA LEU A 212 -24.98 11.94 -11.90
C LEU A 212 -26.33 11.62 -12.56
N ALA A 213 -26.86 10.42 -12.30
CA ALA A 213 -28.18 10.01 -12.79
C ALA A 213 -29.32 10.89 -12.22
N SER A 214 -29.11 11.47 -11.03
CA SER A 214 -30.02 12.44 -10.40
C SER A 214 -29.87 13.88 -10.93
N GLY A 215 -28.98 14.11 -11.91
CA GLY A 215 -28.75 15.42 -12.51
C GLY A 215 -27.78 16.32 -11.72
N ILE A 216 -27.05 15.79 -10.74
CA ILE A 216 -26.07 16.55 -9.96
C ILE A 216 -24.72 16.52 -10.68
N GLU A 217 -24.03 17.63 -10.75
CA GLU A 217 -22.69 17.71 -11.35
C GLU A 217 -21.65 16.91 -10.53
N LEU A 218 -20.72 16.24 -11.20
CA LEU A 218 -19.65 15.45 -10.58
C LEU A 218 -18.89 16.21 -9.49
N LYS A 219 -18.54 17.48 -9.75
CA LYS A 219 -17.85 18.32 -8.78
C LYS A 219 -18.65 18.49 -7.50
N THR A 220 -19.95 18.74 -7.60
CA THR A 220 -20.83 18.94 -6.45
C THR A 220 -20.95 17.64 -5.62
N ILE A 221 -21.10 16.48 -6.28
CA ILE A 221 -21.12 15.18 -5.62
C ILE A 221 -19.82 14.94 -4.87
N TRP A 222 -18.69 15.18 -5.52
CA TRP A 222 -17.36 15.01 -4.95
C TRP A 222 -17.13 15.91 -3.73
N ASP A 223 -17.47 17.18 -3.84
CA ASP A 223 -17.35 18.14 -2.73
C ASP A 223 -18.26 17.75 -1.56
N ALA A 224 -19.50 17.30 -1.84
CA ALA A 224 -20.42 16.82 -0.80
C ALA A 224 -19.86 15.57 -0.06
N LEU A 225 -19.30 14.60 -0.78
CA LEU A 225 -18.68 13.42 -0.18
C LEU A 225 -17.46 13.82 0.68
N ARG A 226 -16.62 14.74 0.23
CA ARG A 226 -15.47 15.24 0.98
C ARG A 226 -15.83 16.00 2.23
N LEU A 227 -16.95 16.71 2.25
CA LEU A 227 -17.44 17.48 3.41
C LEU A 227 -18.23 16.63 4.41
N SER A 228 -18.59 15.39 4.04
CA SER A 228 -19.25 14.45 4.96
C SER A 228 -18.28 13.90 6.02
N SER A 229 -18.83 13.26 7.04
CA SER A 229 -18.03 12.54 8.05
C SER A 229 -17.12 11.47 7.42
N PHE A 230 -17.59 10.83 6.34
CA PHE A 230 -16.83 9.88 5.55
C PHE A 230 -15.59 10.50 4.89
N GLY A 231 -15.65 11.75 4.43
CA GLY A 231 -14.53 12.44 3.79
C GLY A 231 -13.62 13.24 4.74
N GLN A 232 -13.95 13.31 6.03
CA GLN A 232 -13.20 14.09 7.01
C GLN A 232 -12.13 13.28 7.76
N ASN A 233 -12.22 11.95 7.75
CA ASN A 233 -11.27 11.11 8.46
C ASN A 233 -10.04 10.82 7.60
N PRO A 234 -8.83 10.86 8.18
CA PRO A 234 -7.63 10.41 7.49
C PRO A 234 -7.79 8.93 7.09
N GLY A 235 -7.61 8.62 5.80
CA GLY A 235 -7.75 7.25 5.29
C GLY A 235 -9.07 6.96 4.58
N ASP A 236 -10.07 7.85 4.67
CA ASP A 236 -11.32 7.71 3.91
C ASP A 236 -11.14 8.07 2.41
N ILE A 237 -12.10 8.77 1.81
CA ILE A 237 -11.97 9.17 0.39
C ILE A 237 -10.79 10.11 0.08
N HIS A 238 -10.10 10.66 1.06
CA HIS A 238 -8.82 11.30 0.82
C HIS A 238 -7.79 10.35 0.21
N GLY A 239 -7.90 9.05 0.52
CA GLY A 239 -7.11 8.00 -0.10
C GLY A 239 -7.61 7.53 -1.45
N LEU A 240 -8.85 7.84 -1.81
CA LEU A 240 -9.32 7.57 -3.17
C LEU A 240 -8.79 8.67 -4.08
N PRO A 241 -7.76 8.39 -4.88
CA PRO A 241 -7.14 9.43 -5.65
C PRO A 241 -8.17 10.01 -6.61
N HIS A 242 -8.25 11.33 -6.61
CA HIS A 242 -9.04 12.09 -7.59
C HIS A 242 -8.81 11.60 -9.03
N TYR A 243 -7.61 11.12 -9.37
CA TYR A 243 -7.30 10.58 -10.68
C TYR A 243 -8.07 9.30 -11.02
N TRP A 244 -8.63 8.57 -10.06
CA TRP A 244 -9.46 7.41 -10.35
C TRP A 244 -10.75 7.78 -11.07
N PHE A 245 -11.27 8.96 -10.77
CA PHE A 245 -12.49 9.49 -11.39
C PHE A 245 -12.20 10.53 -12.48
N SER A 246 -10.97 11.06 -12.54
CA SER A 246 -10.56 12.03 -13.57
C SER A 246 -10.16 11.38 -14.90
N ARG A 247 -9.88 10.09 -14.92
CA ARG A 247 -9.56 9.35 -16.14
C ARG A 247 -10.82 8.81 -16.79
N ARG A 248 -10.91 8.97 -18.11
CA ARG A 248 -12.02 8.38 -18.89
C ARG A 248 -11.90 6.86 -18.88
N CYS A 249 -13.06 6.17 -19.00
CA CYS A 249 -13.09 4.71 -19.10
C CYS A 249 -12.38 4.16 -20.35
N ASP A 250 -12.18 4.99 -21.35
CA ASP A 250 -11.46 4.68 -22.59
C ASP A 250 -9.96 5.00 -22.53
N ASP A 251 -9.46 5.53 -21.41
CA ASP A 251 -8.03 5.79 -21.23
C ASP A 251 -7.23 4.47 -21.28
N GLN A 252 -6.50 4.29 -22.37
CA GLN A 252 -5.62 3.16 -22.61
C GLN A 252 -4.19 3.49 -22.16
N SER A 253 -4.03 4.14 -20.99
CA SER A 253 -2.70 4.40 -20.44
C SER A 253 -1.92 3.08 -20.39
N GLN A 254 -0.85 3.02 -21.17
CA GLN A 254 -0.02 1.82 -21.29
C GLN A 254 0.71 1.59 -19.95
N HIS A 255 0.69 0.34 -19.47
CA HIS A 255 1.39 -0.14 -18.29
C HIS A 255 0.96 0.48 -16.95
N PRO A 256 -0.26 0.21 -16.49
CA PRO A 256 -0.66 0.61 -15.13
C PRO A 256 0.20 -0.14 -14.11
N ALA A 257 0.60 0.56 -13.04
CA ALA A 257 1.37 -0.05 -11.95
C ALA A 257 0.61 -1.19 -11.24
N PHE A 258 -0.73 -1.13 -11.24
CA PHE A 258 -1.61 -2.14 -10.64
C PHE A 258 -2.80 -2.42 -11.56
N THR A 259 -2.91 -3.68 -12.01
CA THR A 259 -3.89 -4.09 -13.03
C THR A 259 -5.12 -4.74 -12.43
N VAL A 260 -6.21 -4.84 -13.24
CA VAL A 260 -7.41 -5.62 -12.90
C VAL A 260 -7.03 -7.03 -12.46
N LYS A 261 -6.19 -7.73 -13.23
CA LYS A 261 -5.74 -9.09 -12.94
C LYS A 261 -5.01 -9.19 -11.59
N LEU A 262 -4.14 -8.24 -11.28
CA LEU A 262 -3.39 -8.24 -10.01
C LEU A 262 -4.33 -8.04 -8.82
N LEU A 263 -5.25 -7.06 -8.91
CA LEU A 263 -6.20 -6.85 -7.82
C LEU A 263 -7.19 -8.00 -7.71
N HIS A 264 -7.72 -8.54 -8.82
CA HIS A 264 -8.59 -9.71 -8.80
C HIS A 264 -7.93 -10.90 -8.08
N LYS A 265 -6.67 -11.18 -8.38
CA LYS A 265 -5.88 -12.18 -7.64
C LYS A 265 -5.89 -11.90 -6.13
N ASP A 266 -5.61 -10.66 -5.72
CA ASP A 266 -5.54 -10.29 -4.30
C ASP A 266 -6.90 -10.44 -3.60
N LEU A 267 -8.01 -10.08 -4.29
CA LEU A 267 -9.38 -10.27 -3.77
C LEU A 267 -9.72 -11.76 -3.60
N ARG A 268 -9.29 -12.61 -4.54
CA ARG A 268 -9.44 -14.07 -4.43
C ARG A 268 -8.66 -14.63 -3.24
N LEU A 269 -7.45 -14.13 -3.00
CA LEU A 269 -6.66 -14.50 -1.83
C LEU A 269 -7.33 -14.05 -0.52
N ALA A 270 -7.93 -12.84 -0.52
CA ALA A 270 -8.70 -12.35 0.63
C ALA A 270 -9.97 -13.19 0.89
N LEU A 271 -10.67 -13.62 -0.17
CA LEU A 271 -11.83 -14.52 -0.02
C LEU A 271 -11.42 -15.87 0.56
N ASN A 272 -10.32 -16.46 0.08
CA ASN A 272 -9.79 -17.70 0.64
C ASN A 272 -9.40 -17.53 2.12
N LEU A 273 -8.82 -16.39 2.49
CA LEU A 273 -8.53 -16.09 3.90
C LEU A 273 -9.81 -16.02 4.75
N ALA A 274 -10.89 -15.41 4.22
CA ALA A 274 -12.19 -15.37 4.91
C ALA A 274 -12.77 -16.77 5.13
N ASP A 275 -12.70 -17.64 4.11
CA ASP A 275 -13.15 -19.02 4.21
C ASP A 275 -12.38 -19.80 5.31
N GLN A 276 -11.05 -19.62 5.39
CA GLN A 276 -10.22 -20.24 6.44
C GLN A 276 -10.56 -19.74 7.85
N CYS A 277 -10.97 -18.49 7.96
CA CYS A 277 -11.39 -17.87 9.21
C CYS A 277 -12.89 -18.12 9.52
N ASN A 278 -13.63 -18.85 8.68
CA ASN A 278 -15.08 -19.03 8.76
C ASN A 278 -15.82 -17.68 8.87
N THR A 279 -15.40 -16.70 8.10
CA THR A 279 -15.94 -15.33 8.12
C THR A 279 -16.71 -15.05 6.84
N GLU A 280 -17.98 -14.64 6.96
CA GLU A 280 -18.78 -14.22 5.81
C GLU A 280 -18.36 -12.82 5.35
N VAL A 281 -18.09 -12.68 4.04
CA VAL A 281 -17.67 -11.42 3.42
C VAL A 281 -18.51 -11.11 2.15
N PRO A 282 -19.83 -10.87 2.30
CA PRO A 282 -20.74 -10.76 1.17
C PRO A 282 -20.39 -9.62 0.22
N HIS A 283 -19.94 -8.48 0.71
CA HIS A 283 -19.54 -7.35 -0.11
C HIS A 283 -18.28 -7.64 -0.94
N LEU A 284 -17.31 -8.35 -0.36
CA LEU A 284 -16.13 -8.82 -1.10
C LEU A 284 -16.54 -9.78 -2.22
N SER A 285 -17.43 -10.71 -1.93
CA SER A 285 -17.93 -11.67 -2.93
C SER A 285 -18.68 -10.99 -4.09
N LEU A 286 -19.41 -9.91 -3.83
CA LEU A 286 -20.05 -9.10 -4.87
C LEU A 286 -19.00 -8.33 -5.68
N THR A 287 -18.04 -7.71 -5.01
CA THR A 287 -16.95 -6.97 -5.67
C THR A 287 -16.14 -7.87 -6.60
N ILE A 288 -15.82 -9.11 -6.18
CA ILE A 288 -15.12 -10.09 -7.02
C ILE A 288 -15.84 -10.34 -8.35
N LYS A 289 -17.16 -10.42 -8.36
CA LYS A 289 -17.93 -10.62 -9.60
C LYS A 289 -17.70 -9.51 -10.62
N ASP A 290 -17.53 -8.27 -10.17
CA ASP A 290 -17.22 -7.16 -11.05
C ASP A 290 -15.81 -7.31 -11.67
N TYR A 291 -14.85 -7.81 -10.92
CA TYR A 291 -13.50 -8.09 -11.45
C TYR A 291 -13.50 -9.30 -12.39
N GLU A 292 -14.32 -10.34 -12.13
CA GLU A 292 -14.53 -11.46 -13.03
C GLU A 292 -15.16 -10.98 -14.37
N GLU A 293 -16.16 -10.10 -14.31
CA GLU A 293 -16.77 -9.50 -15.51
C GLU A 293 -15.75 -8.65 -16.29
N ALA A 294 -14.91 -7.88 -15.60
CA ALA A 294 -13.85 -7.09 -16.22
C ALA A 294 -12.82 -7.97 -16.96
N GLU A 295 -12.43 -9.10 -16.40
CA GLU A 295 -11.55 -10.05 -17.08
C GLU A 295 -12.21 -10.70 -18.30
N GLN A 296 -13.49 -11.08 -18.23
CA GLN A 296 -14.27 -11.59 -19.37
C GLN A 296 -14.33 -10.56 -20.51
N ARG A 297 -14.28 -9.26 -20.19
CA ARG A 297 -14.23 -8.16 -21.17
C ARG A 297 -12.80 -7.87 -21.66
N GLN A 298 -11.82 -8.71 -21.33
CA GLN A 298 -10.41 -8.56 -21.71
C GLN A 298 -9.75 -7.30 -21.10
N TRP A 299 -10.18 -6.88 -19.89
CA TRP A 299 -9.59 -5.74 -19.19
C TRP A 299 -8.48 -6.13 -18.21
N SER A 300 -8.00 -7.36 -18.26
CA SER A 300 -7.01 -7.92 -17.31
C SER A 300 -5.78 -7.03 -17.12
N ASP A 301 -5.25 -6.48 -18.21
CA ASP A 301 -4.04 -5.65 -18.21
C ASP A 301 -4.31 -4.15 -18.08
N HIS A 302 -5.56 -3.74 -17.95
CA HIS A 302 -5.91 -2.35 -17.67
C HIS A 302 -5.76 -2.04 -16.18
N ALA A 303 -5.72 -0.74 -15.85
CA ALA A 303 -5.70 -0.28 -14.46
C ALA A 303 -6.86 -0.89 -13.66
N ALA A 304 -6.61 -1.32 -12.44
CA ALA A 304 -7.60 -1.95 -11.57
C ALA A 304 -8.86 -1.08 -11.37
N THR A 305 -8.72 0.24 -11.44
CA THR A 305 -9.80 1.22 -11.35
C THR A 305 -10.76 1.21 -12.55
N LYS A 306 -10.41 0.54 -13.66
CA LYS A 306 -11.30 0.45 -14.83
C LYS A 306 -12.60 -0.29 -14.52
N VAL A 307 -12.62 -1.12 -13.48
CA VAL A 307 -13.83 -1.86 -13.07
C VAL A 307 -15.00 -0.92 -12.74
N ARG A 308 -14.75 0.33 -12.29
CA ARG A 308 -15.81 1.34 -12.12
C ARG A 308 -16.65 1.61 -13.39
N CYS A 309 -16.06 1.40 -14.57
CA CYS A 309 -16.76 1.60 -15.84
C CYS A 309 -17.92 0.63 -16.05
N LEU A 310 -17.89 -0.53 -15.40
CA LEU A 310 -19.04 -1.45 -15.40
C LEU A 310 -20.27 -0.78 -14.79
N GLN A 311 -20.08 -0.02 -13.70
CA GLN A 311 -21.18 0.69 -13.04
C GLN A 311 -21.72 1.83 -13.92
N GLU A 312 -20.83 2.60 -14.57
CA GLU A 312 -21.23 3.65 -15.51
C GLU A 312 -22.05 3.06 -16.67
N GLU A 313 -21.62 1.95 -17.26
CA GLU A 313 -22.30 1.26 -18.35
C GLU A 313 -23.66 0.69 -17.92
N ARG A 314 -23.72 -0.02 -16.78
CA ARG A 314 -24.96 -0.57 -16.22
C ARG A 314 -26.01 0.50 -15.97
N SER A 315 -25.57 1.68 -15.54
CA SER A 315 -26.44 2.82 -15.24
C SER A 315 -26.68 3.75 -16.45
N ARG A 316 -26.02 3.50 -17.59
CA ARG A 316 -26.07 4.35 -18.80
C ARG A 316 -25.68 5.82 -18.50
N VAL A 317 -24.75 6.02 -17.58
CA VAL A 317 -24.22 7.32 -17.17
C VAL A 317 -22.73 7.33 -17.46
N VAL A 318 -22.23 8.44 -18.01
CA VAL A 318 -20.80 8.63 -18.26
C VAL A 318 -20.32 9.78 -17.37
N ALA A 319 -19.35 9.51 -16.49
CA ALA A 319 -18.65 10.55 -15.78
C ALA A 319 -17.76 11.29 -16.78
N GLN A 320 -18.25 12.42 -17.34
CA GLN A 320 -17.42 13.27 -18.19
C GLN A 320 -16.35 13.92 -17.32
N ALA A 321 -15.09 13.55 -17.55
CA ALA A 321 -13.96 14.07 -16.82
C ALA A 321 -13.68 15.52 -17.22
N SER A 322 -14.13 16.45 -16.40
CA SER A 322 -13.60 17.81 -16.36
C SER A 322 -13.48 18.28 -14.91
N LEU A 323 -12.73 17.49 -14.11
CA LEU A 323 -12.25 17.99 -12.83
C LEU A 323 -10.96 18.75 -13.10
N PRO A 324 -10.81 20.01 -12.62
CA PRO A 324 -9.59 20.78 -12.82
C PRO A 324 -8.40 20.08 -12.16
N ALA A 325 -7.21 20.23 -12.75
CA ALA A 325 -5.96 19.66 -12.21
C ALA A 325 -5.75 20.07 -10.74
N MET A 326 -5.24 19.16 -9.92
CA MET A 326 -5.05 19.34 -8.46
C MET A 326 -4.28 20.62 -8.05
N SER A 327 -3.50 21.23 -8.96
CA SER A 327 -2.77 22.48 -8.69
C SER A 327 -3.66 23.68 -8.34
N SER A 328 -4.95 23.64 -8.70
CA SER A 328 -5.90 24.73 -8.38
C SER A 328 -6.67 24.48 -7.07
N LEU A 329 -6.63 23.28 -6.50
CA LEU A 329 -7.39 22.92 -5.30
C LEU A 329 -6.57 23.10 -4.00
N THR A 330 -5.24 23.02 -4.08
CA THR A 330 -4.35 23.18 -2.91
C THR A 330 -4.14 24.63 -2.50
N GLN A 331 -4.42 25.61 -3.37
CA GLN A 331 -4.28 27.03 -3.02
C GLN A 331 -5.42 27.61 -2.15
N HIS A 332 -6.55 26.90 -2.01
CA HIS A 332 -7.67 27.36 -1.18
C HIS A 332 -7.70 26.78 0.24
N GLN A 333 -6.76 25.90 0.62
CA GLN A 333 -6.77 25.26 1.95
C GLN A 333 -6.10 26.09 3.06
N ASN A 334 -5.44 27.22 2.77
CA ASN A 334 -4.71 28.01 3.77
C ASN A 334 -5.30 29.40 4.07
N GLN A 335 -6.52 29.70 3.66
CA GLN A 335 -7.23 30.87 4.17
C GLN A 335 -8.58 30.43 4.77
N PRO A 336 -8.86 30.78 6.03
CA PRO A 336 -10.23 30.65 6.54
C PRO A 336 -11.11 31.62 5.75
N GLN A 337 -11.88 31.09 4.80
CA GLN A 337 -12.91 31.90 4.14
C GLN A 337 -13.97 32.22 5.21
N SER A 338 -13.92 33.46 5.69
CA SER A 338 -15.06 34.06 6.37
C SER A 338 -16.22 34.10 5.37
N ILE A 339 -17.21 33.25 5.59
CA ILE A 339 -18.50 33.33 4.88
C ILE A 339 -19.06 34.72 5.17
N PRO A 340 -19.33 35.56 4.18
CA PRO A 340 -19.98 36.85 4.46
C PRO A 340 -21.39 36.55 4.96
N ILE A 341 -21.60 36.75 6.24
CA ILE A 341 -22.93 36.79 6.85
C ILE A 341 -23.61 37.98 6.26
N LYS A 342 -24.56 37.78 5.34
CA LYS A 342 -25.48 38.86 4.95
C LYS A 342 -26.24 39.29 6.20
N ASP A 343 -25.95 40.50 6.66
CA ASP A 343 -26.72 41.18 7.67
C ASP A 343 -28.18 41.28 7.20
N SER A 344 -29.03 40.39 7.66
CA SER A 344 -30.46 40.64 7.74
C SER A 344 -30.75 41.18 9.14
N ALA A 345 -30.94 42.46 9.19
CA ALA A 345 -31.35 43.17 10.41
C ALA A 345 -32.61 42.57 11.02
N THR A 346 -32.66 42.67 12.39
CA THR A 346 -33.79 42.45 13.27
C THR A 346 -34.11 41.02 13.70
N ASN A 347 -33.42 40.50 14.73
CA ASN A 347 -34.15 40.14 15.98
C ASN A 347 -33.15 39.96 17.15
N LYS A 348 -33.24 40.83 18.16
CA LYS A 348 -32.46 40.80 19.39
C LYS A 348 -33.02 39.70 20.31
N GLY A 349 -32.47 38.49 20.22
CA GLY A 349 -32.56 37.48 21.27
C GLY A 349 -31.20 37.41 22.01
N ARG A 350 -31.09 38.05 23.18
CA ARG A 350 -29.95 37.92 24.09
C ARG A 350 -29.86 36.47 24.59
N PHE A 351 -28.98 35.67 24.03
CA PHE A 351 -28.54 34.45 24.71
C PHE A 351 -27.58 34.86 25.84
N SER A 352 -27.96 34.58 27.09
CA SER A 352 -27.13 34.87 28.25
C SER A 352 -25.98 33.86 28.34
N LEU A 353 -24.85 34.29 28.93
CA LEU A 353 -23.65 33.45 29.13
C LEU A 353 -23.97 32.12 29.84
N SER A 354 -25.07 32.05 30.60
CA SER A 354 -25.56 30.85 31.29
C SER A 354 -26.02 29.74 30.34
N HIS A 355 -26.54 30.06 29.17
CA HIS A 355 -26.94 29.05 28.16
C HIS A 355 -25.74 28.42 27.46
N LEU A 356 -24.66 29.18 27.26
CA LEU A 356 -23.41 28.65 26.70
C LEU A 356 -22.69 27.70 27.67
N LEU A 357 -22.72 28.02 28.97
CA LEU A 357 -22.15 27.16 30.03
C LEU A 357 -22.91 25.84 30.19
N ILE A 358 -24.23 25.84 30.02
CA ILE A 358 -25.04 24.61 30.09
C ILE A 358 -24.76 23.70 28.91
N LEU A 359 -24.59 24.23 27.68
CA LEU A 359 -24.25 23.43 26.50
C LEU A 359 -22.85 22.78 26.60
N VAL A 360 -21.87 23.51 27.15
CA VAL A 360 -20.50 22.97 27.38
C VAL A 360 -20.51 21.93 28.50
N LEU A 361 -21.28 22.11 29.57
CA LEU A 361 -21.39 21.12 30.63
C LEU A 361 -22.11 19.84 30.21
N VAL A 362 -23.16 19.92 29.37
CA VAL A 362 -23.87 18.76 28.84
C VAL A 362 -22.99 17.98 27.88
N SER A 363 -22.19 18.65 27.02
CA SER A 363 -21.25 18.01 26.13
C SER A 363 -20.14 17.25 26.88
N ASN A 364 -19.59 17.85 27.94
CA ASN A 364 -18.57 17.20 28.76
C ASN A 364 -19.12 16.04 29.60
N LEU A 365 -20.34 16.12 30.11
CA LEU A 365 -21.00 15.01 30.82
C LEU A 365 -21.28 13.82 29.90
N PHE A 366 -21.61 14.07 28.64
CA PHE A 366 -21.81 13.00 27.65
C PHE A 366 -20.47 12.28 27.28
N GLN A 367 -19.39 13.02 27.17
CA GLN A 367 -18.06 12.42 26.95
C GLN A 367 -17.55 11.65 28.15
N PHE A 368 -17.74 12.16 29.38
CA PHE A 368 -17.35 11.45 30.60
C PHE A 368 -18.20 10.20 30.84
N GLY A 369 -19.48 10.23 30.54
CA GLY A 369 -20.38 9.08 30.68
C GLY A 369 -20.04 7.93 29.73
N LEU A 370 -19.70 8.23 28.49
CA LEU A 370 -19.23 7.25 27.49
C LEU A 370 -17.87 6.65 27.89
N HIS A 371 -16.93 7.45 28.38
CA HIS A 371 -15.61 6.97 28.80
C HIS A 371 -15.72 6.07 30.06
N TRP A 372 -16.60 6.36 30.99
CA TRP A 372 -16.85 5.54 32.19
C TRP A 372 -17.53 4.20 31.84
N LEU A 373 -18.48 4.19 30.87
CA LEU A 373 -19.13 2.96 30.38
C LEU A 373 -18.12 2.05 29.67
N PHE A 374 -17.20 2.59 28.87
CA PHE A 374 -16.17 1.80 28.20
C PHE A 374 -15.14 1.18 29.16
N GLN A 375 -14.84 1.83 30.29
CA GLN A 375 -13.90 1.29 31.29
C GLN A 375 -14.51 0.22 32.22
N HIS A 376 -15.84 0.09 32.29
CA HIS A 376 -16.47 -0.82 33.25
C HIS A 376 -17.31 -1.94 32.63
N TYR A 377 -17.50 -1.95 31.31
CA TYR A 377 -18.35 -2.95 30.63
C TYR A 377 -17.73 -3.56 29.35
N PHE A 378 -16.55 -3.14 28.95
CA PHE A 378 -15.73 -3.75 27.91
C PHE A 378 -14.25 -3.78 28.37
#